data_d95439de1057e657d7234822da42a8cb
#
_entry.id   d95439de1057e657d7234822da42a8cb
#
_cell.length_a   1.000
_cell.length_b   1.000
_cell.length_c   1.000
_cell.angle_alpha   90.00
_cell.angle_beta   90.00
_cell.angle_gamma   90.00
#
_symmetry.space_group_name_H-M   'P 1'
#
loop_
_entity.id
_entity.type
_entity.pdbx_description
1 polymer ?
#
loop_
_entity_poly.entity_id
_entity_poly.type
_entity_poly.pdbx_seq_one_letter_code
_entity_poly.pdbx_strand_id
1 'polypeptide(L)'
;DRAPDEALSADLIVLAIKPQITNAGLTPLAGRLGPNSVVLSIVAGISTQSLATLLGLSDSGPIIRCMPNTPALVGEGMTGLYSNSHAGAAEGKALAERVMSSVGQCVWVEKEPDLDVVTAISGSGPAYFFLFIESLTDAAIALGMDSESARKLALQTALGASRLASLSDECKEVRG
;
A
#
# COMPACT_ATOMS: atom_id res chain seq x y z
N ASP A 1 -4.45 -25.54 0.83
CA ASP A 1 -3.38 -25.91 1.78
C ASP A 1 -3.59 -25.11 3.06
N ARG A 2 -3.29 -25.74 4.20
CA ARG A 2 -3.45 -25.14 5.53
C ARG A 2 -2.12 -24.49 5.93
N ALA A 3 -2.15 -23.24 6.44
CA ALA A 3 -0.95 -22.62 6.97
C ALA A 3 -0.33 -23.44 8.11
N PRO A 4 0.98 -23.73 8.09
CA PRO A 4 1.65 -24.46 9.17
C PRO A 4 1.63 -23.65 10.47
N ASP A 5 1.58 -24.31 11.61
CA ASP A 5 1.49 -23.65 12.92
C ASP A 5 2.72 -22.77 13.22
N GLU A 6 3.89 -23.14 12.72
CA GLU A 6 5.11 -22.31 12.81
C GLU A 6 4.95 -20.95 12.15
N ALA A 7 4.30 -20.88 10.97
CA ALA A 7 4.05 -19.62 10.28
C ALA A 7 3.05 -18.72 11.04
N LEU A 8 2.15 -19.32 11.82
CA LEU A 8 1.17 -18.60 12.62
C LEU A 8 1.73 -18.08 13.95
N SER A 9 2.96 -18.46 14.30
CA SER A 9 3.72 -17.98 15.46
C SER A 9 4.80 -16.97 15.09
N ALA A 10 4.86 -16.52 13.83
CA ALA A 10 5.79 -15.50 13.38
C ALA A 10 5.49 -14.15 14.06
N ASP A 11 6.52 -13.30 14.25
CA ASP A 11 6.39 -11.97 14.84
C ASP A 11 5.46 -11.07 14.01
N LEU A 12 5.48 -11.24 12.67
CA LEU A 12 4.61 -10.52 11.73
C LEU A 12 3.96 -11.49 10.75
N ILE A 13 2.64 -11.44 10.67
CA ILE A 13 1.84 -12.22 9.73
C ILE A 13 1.24 -11.27 8.70
N VAL A 14 1.66 -11.41 7.44
CA VAL A 14 1.18 -10.56 6.35
C VAL A 14 -0.05 -11.19 5.69
N LEU A 15 -1.17 -10.50 5.73
CA LEU A 15 -2.39 -10.87 5.02
C LEU A 15 -2.41 -10.23 3.63
N ALA A 16 -2.02 -11.01 2.62
CA ALA A 16 -1.94 -10.60 1.22
C ALA A 16 -2.94 -11.40 0.35
N ILE A 17 -4.20 -11.36 0.72
CA ILE A 17 -5.30 -12.06 0.04
C ILE A 17 -6.31 -11.07 -0.55
N LYS A 18 -7.06 -11.52 -1.56
CA LYS A 18 -8.11 -10.68 -2.17
C LYS A 18 -9.28 -10.48 -1.18
N PRO A 19 -9.91 -9.30 -1.15
CA PRO A 19 -11.05 -9.02 -0.25
C PRO A 19 -12.18 -10.06 -0.34
N GLN A 20 -12.46 -10.55 -1.56
CA GLN A 20 -13.55 -11.50 -1.82
C GLN A 20 -13.39 -12.86 -1.14
N ILE A 21 -12.15 -13.26 -0.87
CA ILE A 21 -11.84 -14.55 -0.23
C ILE A 21 -11.41 -14.41 1.22
N THR A 22 -11.46 -13.21 1.80
CA THR A 22 -10.95 -12.93 3.15
C THR A 22 -11.64 -13.80 4.20
N ASN A 23 -12.97 -13.90 4.20
CA ASN A 23 -13.71 -14.74 5.12
C ASN A 23 -13.26 -16.22 5.05
N ALA A 24 -13.25 -16.78 3.84
CA ALA A 24 -12.87 -18.18 3.64
C ALA A 24 -11.39 -18.44 3.99
N GLY A 25 -10.53 -17.46 3.73
CA GLY A 25 -9.08 -17.56 3.97
C GLY A 25 -8.71 -17.39 5.45
N LEU A 26 -9.41 -16.54 6.20
CA LEU A 26 -9.06 -16.22 7.58
C LEU A 26 -9.78 -17.10 8.62
N THR A 27 -11.01 -17.57 8.35
CA THR A 27 -11.76 -18.44 9.26
C THR A 27 -10.95 -19.65 9.76
N PRO A 28 -10.17 -20.38 8.92
CA PRO A 28 -9.34 -21.48 9.39
C PRO A 28 -8.18 -21.09 10.29
N LEU A 29 -7.85 -19.79 10.38
CA LEU A 29 -6.77 -19.23 11.20
C LEU A 29 -7.27 -18.71 12.55
N ALA A 30 -8.59 -18.66 12.74
CA ALA A 30 -9.21 -18.11 13.96
C ALA A 30 -8.70 -18.84 15.22
N GLY A 31 -8.21 -18.06 16.18
CA GLY A 31 -7.69 -18.55 17.46
C GLY A 31 -6.37 -19.34 17.38
N ARG A 32 -5.68 -19.31 16.21
CA ARG A 32 -4.42 -20.05 16.01
C ARG A 32 -3.19 -19.15 15.94
N LEU A 33 -3.35 -17.84 15.92
CA LEU A 33 -2.22 -16.92 15.87
C LEU A 33 -1.43 -16.94 17.19
N GLY A 34 -0.11 -16.81 17.08
CA GLY A 34 0.76 -16.70 18.25
C GLY A 34 0.40 -15.49 19.12
N PRO A 35 0.62 -15.57 20.44
CA PRO A 35 0.20 -14.53 21.37
C PRO A 35 0.90 -13.16 21.15
N ASN A 36 2.06 -13.17 20.52
CA ASN A 36 2.85 -11.96 20.23
C ASN A 36 2.84 -11.58 18.74
N SER A 37 2.12 -12.34 17.89
CA SER A 37 2.10 -12.10 16.46
C SER A 37 1.34 -10.83 16.13
N VAL A 38 1.94 -9.95 15.33
CA VAL A 38 1.30 -8.77 14.77
C VAL A 38 0.75 -9.11 13.38
N VAL A 39 -0.47 -8.71 13.11
CA VAL A 39 -1.10 -8.89 11.79
C VAL A 39 -0.89 -7.63 10.96
N LEU A 40 -0.26 -7.76 9.80
CA LEU A 40 -0.13 -6.70 8.78
C LEU A 40 -1.05 -7.03 7.60
N SER A 41 -2.10 -6.25 7.41
CA SER A 41 -3.07 -6.50 6.35
C SER A 41 -2.95 -5.50 5.21
N ILE A 42 -2.74 -6.01 3.98
CA ILE A 42 -2.88 -5.23 2.74
C ILE A 42 -4.26 -5.39 2.10
N VAL A 43 -5.22 -6.00 2.80
CA VAL A 43 -6.56 -6.28 2.27
C VAL A 43 -7.37 -4.97 2.25
N ALA A 44 -7.72 -4.52 1.06
CA ALA A 44 -8.50 -3.30 0.88
C ALA A 44 -9.93 -3.45 1.45
N GLY A 45 -10.45 -2.39 2.08
CA GLY A 45 -11.85 -2.30 2.49
C GLY A 45 -12.26 -3.16 3.69
N ILE A 46 -11.33 -3.86 4.35
CA ILE A 46 -11.63 -4.65 5.56
C ILE A 46 -11.04 -3.94 6.79
N SER A 47 -11.88 -3.58 7.74
CA SER A 47 -11.46 -2.86 8.95
C SER A 47 -10.66 -3.74 9.92
N THR A 48 -9.87 -3.11 10.80
CA THR A 48 -9.16 -3.80 11.89
C THR A 48 -10.13 -4.58 12.78
N GLN A 49 -11.30 -4.02 13.07
CA GLN A 49 -12.36 -4.70 13.84
C GLN A 49 -12.87 -5.96 13.14
N SER A 50 -13.12 -5.88 11.82
CA SER A 50 -13.56 -7.04 11.04
C SER A 50 -12.48 -8.12 10.97
N LEU A 51 -11.22 -7.74 10.81
CA LEU A 51 -10.09 -8.66 10.82
C LEU A 51 -9.93 -9.34 12.18
N ALA A 52 -10.04 -8.59 13.28
CA ALA A 52 -9.99 -9.15 14.64
C ALA A 52 -11.08 -10.21 14.84
N THR A 53 -12.31 -9.90 14.44
CA THR A 53 -13.44 -10.85 14.53
C THR A 53 -13.18 -12.12 13.72
N LEU A 54 -12.72 -11.99 12.47
CA LEU A 54 -12.44 -13.12 11.59
C LEU A 54 -11.30 -14.01 12.08
N LEU A 55 -10.29 -13.41 12.71
CA LEU A 55 -9.14 -14.12 13.26
C LEU A 55 -9.39 -14.65 14.68
N GLY A 56 -10.55 -14.39 15.25
CA GLY A 56 -10.87 -14.79 16.64
C GLY A 56 -9.98 -14.10 17.66
N LEU A 57 -9.44 -12.93 17.31
CA LEU A 57 -8.69 -12.09 18.23
C LEU A 57 -9.67 -11.33 19.14
N SER A 58 -9.25 -11.07 20.38
CA SER A 58 -9.96 -10.08 21.21
C SER A 58 -9.93 -8.72 20.50
N ASP A 59 -10.80 -7.79 20.89
CA ASP A 59 -10.81 -6.41 20.35
C ASP A 59 -9.44 -5.70 20.45
N SER A 60 -8.52 -6.31 21.20
CA SER A 60 -7.16 -5.86 21.47
C SER A 60 -6.08 -6.55 20.62
N GLY A 61 -6.41 -7.41 19.67
CA GLY A 61 -5.41 -8.06 18.82
C GLY A 61 -4.60 -7.03 18.04
N PRO A 62 -3.26 -7.20 17.95
CA PRO A 62 -2.39 -6.25 17.27
C PRO A 62 -2.54 -6.34 15.75
N ILE A 63 -3.29 -5.40 15.17
CA ILE A 63 -3.55 -5.35 13.73
C ILE A 63 -3.07 -4.01 13.17
N ILE A 64 -2.26 -4.09 12.13
CA ILE A 64 -1.83 -2.96 11.31
C ILE A 64 -2.46 -3.14 9.93
N ARG A 65 -3.21 -2.15 9.48
CA ARG A 65 -3.67 -2.06 8.09
C ARG A 65 -2.69 -1.23 7.28
N CYS A 66 -2.43 -1.66 6.08
CA CYS A 66 -1.67 -0.87 5.13
C CYS A 66 -2.32 -0.85 3.76
N MET A 67 -2.12 0.28 3.07
CA MET A 67 -2.60 0.50 1.71
C MET A 67 -1.41 0.85 0.83
N PRO A 68 -0.74 -0.18 0.26
CA PRO A 68 0.31 0.01 -0.72
C PRO A 68 -0.27 0.36 -2.10
N ASN A 69 0.61 0.72 -3.03
CA ASN A 69 0.26 0.94 -4.42
C ASN A 69 1.16 0.15 -5.38
N THR A 70 0.78 0.09 -6.66
CA THR A 70 1.47 -0.73 -7.67
C THR A 70 2.94 -0.35 -7.94
N PRO A 71 3.43 0.91 -7.78
CA PRO A 71 4.86 1.21 -7.91
C PRO A 71 5.76 0.47 -6.93
N ALA A 72 5.23 -0.16 -5.89
CA ALA A 72 5.95 -1.09 -5.02
C ALA A 72 6.66 -2.21 -5.80
N LEU A 73 6.15 -2.60 -6.99
CA LEU A 73 6.78 -3.60 -7.86
C LEU A 73 8.17 -3.20 -8.38
N VAL A 74 8.46 -1.91 -8.34
CA VAL A 74 9.76 -1.35 -8.76
C VAL A 74 10.50 -0.64 -7.62
N GLY A 75 10.06 -0.85 -6.36
CA GLY A 75 10.68 -0.26 -5.19
C GLY A 75 10.33 1.22 -4.95
N GLU A 76 9.37 1.78 -5.69
CA GLU A 76 8.94 3.17 -5.64
C GLU A 76 7.48 3.30 -5.12
N GLY A 77 7.09 2.39 -4.26
CA GLY A 77 5.75 2.37 -3.67
C GLY A 77 5.51 3.49 -2.66
N MET A 78 4.24 3.80 -2.44
CA MET A 78 3.78 4.59 -1.31
C MET A 78 2.77 3.76 -0.52
N THR A 79 2.99 3.62 0.79
CA THR A 79 2.13 2.83 1.67
C THR A 79 1.60 3.69 2.81
N GLY A 80 0.28 3.83 2.91
CA GLY A 80 -0.34 4.32 4.13
C GLY A 80 -0.45 3.20 5.17
N LEU A 81 -0.15 3.52 6.43
CA LEU A 81 -0.19 2.59 7.55
C LEU A 81 -1.13 3.11 8.64
N TYR A 82 -1.98 2.25 9.16
CA TYR A 82 -2.79 2.50 10.34
C TYR A 82 -2.62 1.36 11.34
N SER A 83 -2.50 1.70 12.62
CA SER A 83 -2.44 0.72 13.71
C SER A 83 -3.64 0.91 14.62
N ASN A 84 -4.37 -0.16 14.92
CA ASN A 84 -5.33 -0.09 16.02
C ASN A 84 -4.59 0.17 17.34
N SER A 85 -5.31 0.66 18.37
CA SER A 85 -4.73 1.12 19.64
C SER A 85 -3.86 0.06 20.35
N HIS A 86 -4.00 -1.19 20.00
CA HIS A 86 -3.34 -2.33 20.63
C HIS A 86 -2.10 -2.84 19.86
N ALA A 87 -1.98 -2.52 18.56
CA ALA A 87 -0.74 -2.72 17.81
C ALA A 87 0.36 -1.74 18.26
N GLY A 88 0.15 -1.11 19.39
CA GLY A 88 0.99 -0.08 19.97
C GLY A 88 2.29 -0.56 20.62
N ALA A 89 2.62 -1.83 20.59
CA ALA A 89 4.00 -2.21 20.81
C ALA A 89 4.84 -1.54 19.73
N ALA A 90 5.71 -0.63 20.12
CA ALA A 90 6.62 0.11 19.21
C ALA A 90 7.34 -0.84 18.24
N GLU A 91 7.62 -2.06 18.68
CA GLU A 91 8.22 -3.14 17.92
C GLU A 91 7.36 -3.59 16.73
N GLY A 92 6.04 -3.76 16.90
CA GLY A 92 5.14 -4.18 15.84
C GLY A 92 5.01 -3.13 14.74
N LYS A 93 4.93 -1.84 15.12
CA LYS A 93 4.94 -0.73 14.16
C LYS A 93 6.26 -0.65 13.41
N ALA A 94 7.38 -0.73 14.12
CA ALA A 94 8.71 -0.69 13.51
C ALA A 94 8.94 -1.87 12.54
N LEU A 95 8.43 -3.06 12.89
CA LEU A 95 8.51 -4.24 12.02
C LEU A 95 7.67 -4.07 10.75
N ALA A 96 6.44 -3.60 10.88
CA ALA A 96 5.56 -3.33 9.73
C ALA A 96 6.15 -2.24 8.81
N GLU A 97 6.64 -1.14 9.38
CA GLU A 97 7.26 -0.07 8.63
C GLU A 97 8.53 -0.57 7.90
N ARG A 98 9.38 -1.34 8.57
CA ARG A 98 10.57 -1.93 7.95
C ARG A 98 10.23 -2.83 6.76
N VAL A 99 9.15 -3.63 6.88
CA VAL A 99 8.71 -4.50 5.78
C VAL A 99 8.18 -3.66 4.62
N MET A 100 7.33 -2.67 4.89
CA MET A 100 6.73 -1.88 3.81
C MET A 100 7.71 -0.88 3.19
N SER A 101 8.68 -0.37 3.96
CA SER A 101 9.74 0.51 3.46
C SER A 101 10.74 -0.22 2.54
N SER A 102 10.75 -1.55 2.52
CA SER A 102 11.55 -2.30 1.56
C SER A 102 11.09 -2.17 0.10
N VAL A 103 9.88 -1.68 -0.12
CA VAL A 103 9.26 -1.52 -1.46
C VAL A 103 8.84 -0.07 -1.75
N GLY A 104 9.28 0.90 -0.95
CA GLY A 104 9.00 2.32 -1.15
C GLY A 104 8.96 3.12 0.14
N GLN A 105 8.14 4.15 0.19
CA GLN A 105 7.97 5.02 1.35
C GLN A 105 6.69 4.69 2.12
N CYS A 106 6.66 5.05 3.40
CA CYS A 106 5.52 4.85 4.29
C CYS A 106 5.05 6.16 4.92
N VAL A 107 3.75 6.25 5.21
CA VAL A 107 3.16 7.29 6.04
C VAL A 107 2.18 6.66 7.03
N TRP A 108 2.28 7.05 8.29
CA TRP A 108 1.33 6.65 9.32
C TRP A 108 0.14 7.62 9.34
N VAL A 109 -1.06 7.06 9.38
CA VAL A 109 -2.29 7.83 9.60
C VAL A 109 -2.81 7.57 11.02
N GLU A 110 -3.46 8.58 11.61
CA GLU A 110 -3.95 8.51 12.98
C GLU A 110 -5.30 7.79 13.09
N LYS A 111 -6.11 7.84 12.05
CA LYS A 111 -7.46 7.27 12.03
C LYS A 111 -7.60 6.26 10.91
N GLU A 112 -8.26 5.15 11.18
CA GLU A 112 -8.49 4.10 10.18
C GLU A 112 -9.18 4.61 8.90
N PRO A 113 -10.20 5.49 8.97
CA PRO A 113 -10.82 6.05 7.76
C PRO A 113 -9.89 6.88 6.86
N ASP A 114 -8.78 7.40 7.39
CA ASP A 114 -7.81 8.14 6.58
C ASP A 114 -7.12 7.26 5.52
N LEU A 115 -7.17 5.93 5.69
CA LEU A 115 -6.74 4.98 4.65
C LEU A 115 -7.58 5.06 3.37
N ASP A 116 -8.82 5.57 3.44
CA ASP A 116 -9.64 5.81 2.25
C ASP A 116 -9.09 7.00 1.45
N VAL A 117 -8.57 8.03 2.15
CA VAL A 117 -7.85 9.15 1.52
C VAL A 117 -6.55 8.65 0.89
N VAL A 118 -5.78 7.82 1.60
CA VAL A 118 -4.57 7.17 1.05
C VAL A 118 -4.93 6.38 -0.21
N THR A 119 -6.03 5.63 -0.18
CA THR A 119 -6.50 4.85 -1.35
C THR A 119 -6.81 5.76 -2.54
N ALA A 120 -7.51 6.86 -2.32
CA ALA A 120 -7.86 7.81 -3.39
C ALA A 120 -6.62 8.50 -3.99
N ILE A 121 -5.64 8.88 -3.16
CA ILE A 121 -4.46 9.64 -3.61
C ILE A 121 -3.38 8.71 -4.14
N SER A 122 -2.90 7.77 -3.34
CA SER A 122 -1.75 6.92 -3.70
C SER A 122 -2.14 5.54 -4.24
N GLY A 123 -3.23 4.96 -3.76
CA GLY A 123 -3.71 3.67 -4.26
C GLY A 123 -4.19 3.76 -5.71
N SER A 124 -5.05 4.73 -6.01
CA SER A 124 -5.58 4.98 -7.36
C SER A 124 -4.67 5.87 -8.22
N GLY A 125 -3.82 6.69 -7.58
CA GLY A 125 -2.94 7.67 -8.23
C GLY A 125 -2.15 7.15 -9.43
N PRO A 126 -1.49 5.99 -9.37
CA PRO A 126 -0.72 5.46 -10.49
C PRO A 126 -1.53 5.34 -11.79
N ALA A 127 -2.82 5.00 -11.71
CA ALA A 127 -3.68 4.91 -12.88
C ALA A 127 -3.89 6.27 -13.57
N TYR A 128 -3.95 7.36 -12.81
CA TYR A 128 -4.06 8.71 -13.36
C TYR A 128 -2.80 9.13 -14.10
N PHE A 129 -1.63 8.79 -13.55
CA PHE A 129 -0.34 9.04 -14.20
C PHE A 129 -0.19 8.20 -15.47
N PHE A 130 -0.61 6.94 -15.46
CA PHE A 130 -0.59 6.09 -16.66
C PHE A 130 -1.47 6.68 -17.76
N LEU A 131 -2.70 7.08 -17.45
CA LEU A 131 -3.60 7.72 -18.41
C LEU A 131 -3.03 9.03 -18.96
N PHE A 132 -2.40 9.83 -18.10
CA PHE A 132 -1.75 11.07 -18.53
C PHE A 132 -0.60 10.82 -19.50
N ILE A 133 0.29 9.86 -19.19
CA ILE A 133 1.40 9.45 -20.05
C ILE A 133 0.89 8.91 -21.40
N GLU A 134 -0.15 8.08 -21.37
CA GLU A 134 -0.80 7.56 -22.58
C GLU A 134 -1.35 8.69 -23.44
N SER A 135 -2.12 9.61 -22.84
CA SER A 135 -2.68 10.77 -23.54
C SER A 135 -1.62 11.68 -24.17
N LEU A 136 -0.50 11.93 -23.48
CA LEU A 136 0.63 12.68 -24.04
C LEU A 136 1.27 11.95 -25.22
N THR A 137 1.43 10.63 -25.11
CA THR A 137 1.97 9.79 -26.17
C THR A 137 1.09 9.85 -27.41
N ASP A 138 -0.23 9.67 -27.25
CA ASP A 138 -1.19 9.71 -28.34
C ASP A 138 -1.24 11.09 -29.02
N ALA A 139 -1.19 12.16 -28.24
CA ALA A 139 -1.15 13.53 -28.79
C ALA A 139 0.10 13.76 -29.65
N ALA A 140 1.28 13.28 -29.21
CA ALA A 140 2.50 13.40 -29.99
C ALA A 140 2.43 12.60 -31.32
N ILE A 141 1.86 11.41 -31.27
CA ILE A 141 1.61 10.57 -32.48
C ILE A 141 0.65 11.30 -33.43
N ALA A 142 -0.43 11.87 -32.91
CA ALA A 142 -1.40 12.63 -33.71
C ALA A 142 -0.77 13.86 -34.41
N LEU A 143 0.29 14.43 -33.81
CA LEU A 143 1.08 15.52 -34.40
C LEU A 143 2.16 15.03 -35.39
N GLY A 144 2.22 13.75 -35.69
CA GLY A 144 3.11 13.15 -36.69
C GLY A 144 4.44 12.57 -36.15
N MET A 145 4.59 12.47 -34.83
CA MET A 145 5.76 11.82 -34.24
C MET A 145 5.64 10.30 -34.33
N ASP A 146 6.76 9.61 -34.50
CA ASP A 146 6.79 8.16 -34.40
C ASP A 146 6.50 7.69 -32.95
N SER A 147 5.91 6.49 -32.82
CA SER A 147 5.40 6.00 -31.53
C SER A 147 6.51 5.78 -30.49
N GLU A 148 7.72 5.40 -30.91
CA GLU A 148 8.84 5.17 -30.00
C GLU A 148 9.32 6.47 -29.38
N SER A 149 9.55 7.51 -30.21
CA SER A 149 9.93 8.85 -29.76
C SER A 149 8.85 9.49 -28.89
N ALA A 150 7.58 9.39 -29.30
CA ALA A 150 6.44 9.91 -28.54
C ALA A 150 6.39 9.31 -27.12
N ARG A 151 6.48 7.99 -27.02
CA ARG A 151 6.49 7.27 -25.74
C ARG A 151 7.69 7.67 -24.88
N LYS A 152 8.88 7.74 -25.46
CA LYS A 152 10.12 8.11 -24.75
C LYS A 152 10.04 9.50 -24.17
N LEU A 153 9.51 10.46 -24.93
CA LEU A 153 9.31 11.84 -24.47
C LEU A 153 8.32 11.92 -23.32
N ALA A 154 7.15 11.29 -23.46
CA ALA A 154 6.11 11.31 -22.43
C ALA A 154 6.59 10.70 -21.11
N LEU A 155 7.21 9.51 -21.17
CA LEU A 155 7.73 8.82 -19.99
C LEU A 155 8.85 9.62 -19.29
N GLN A 156 9.85 10.09 -20.05
CA GLN A 156 10.96 10.81 -19.45
C GLN A 156 10.52 12.17 -18.88
N THR A 157 9.54 12.82 -19.50
CA THR A 157 8.98 14.08 -18.99
C THR A 157 8.25 13.84 -17.67
N ALA A 158 7.39 12.82 -17.58
CA ALA A 158 6.68 12.48 -16.35
C ALA A 158 7.64 12.13 -15.20
N LEU A 159 8.66 11.30 -15.49
CA LEU A 159 9.69 10.92 -14.52
C LEU A 159 10.47 12.15 -14.02
N GLY A 160 10.96 13.00 -14.95
CA GLY A 160 11.75 14.18 -14.62
C GLY A 160 10.94 15.21 -13.82
N ALA A 161 9.71 15.46 -14.21
CA ALA A 161 8.81 16.37 -13.49
C ALA A 161 8.52 15.89 -12.07
N SER A 162 8.22 14.58 -11.89
CA SER A 162 7.98 13.99 -10.58
C SER A 162 9.22 14.07 -9.69
N ARG A 163 10.39 13.80 -10.25
CA ARG A 163 11.65 13.89 -9.52
C ARG A 163 11.99 15.31 -9.12
N LEU A 164 11.77 16.28 -10.01
CA LEU A 164 11.98 17.68 -9.70
C LEU A 164 11.04 18.15 -8.59
N ALA A 165 9.76 17.79 -8.67
CA ALA A 165 8.78 18.08 -7.63
C ALA A 165 9.15 17.51 -6.25
N SER A 166 9.78 16.33 -6.21
CA SER A 166 10.23 15.70 -4.95
C SER A 166 11.42 16.40 -4.29
N LEU A 167 12.11 17.27 -5.01
CA LEU A 167 13.25 18.06 -4.50
C LEU A 167 12.85 19.47 -4.07
N SER A 168 11.60 19.88 -4.30
CA SER A 168 11.07 21.22 -3.98
C SER A 168 10.03 21.10 -2.86
N ASP A 169 10.05 22.04 -1.94
CA ASP A 169 9.07 22.12 -0.85
C ASP A 169 7.67 22.49 -1.37
N GLU A 170 7.58 23.18 -2.52
CA GLU A 170 6.31 23.52 -3.16
C GLU A 170 6.33 23.21 -4.66
N CYS A 171 5.41 22.36 -5.11
CA CYS A 171 5.23 22.10 -6.56
C CYS A 171 4.90 23.36 -7.38
N LYS A 172 4.41 24.42 -6.74
CA LYS A 172 4.13 25.72 -7.40
C LYS A 172 5.39 26.41 -7.87
N GLU A 173 6.49 26.27 -7.14
CA GLU A 173 7.78 26.91 -7.48
C GLU A 173 8.41 26.32 -8.74
N VAL A 174 8.18 25.04 -9.02
CA VAL A 174 8.73 24.36 -10.20
C VAL A 174 7.81 24.38 -11.42
N ARG A 175 6.59 24.94 -11.28
CA ARG A 175 5.63 24.98 -12.36
C ARG A 175 5.86 26.13 -13.35
N GLY A 176 6.66 27.15 -12.97
CA GLY A 176 7.01 28.30 -13.80
C GLY A 176 5.92 29.33 -13.91
#